data_51032dcd1a6f2dd304a608a97477d5d9
#
_entry.id   51032dcd1a6f2dd304a608a97477d5d9
#
_cell.length_a   1.000
_cell.length_b   1.000
_cell.length_c   1.000
_cell.angle_alpha   90.00
_cell.angle_beta   90.00
_cell.angle_gamma   90.00
#
_symmetry.space_group_name_H-M   'P 1'
#
loop_
_entity.id
_entity.type
_entity.pdbx_description
1 polymer ?
#
loop_
_entity_poly.entity_id
_entity_poly.type
_entity_poly.pdbx_seq_one_letter_code
_entity_poly.pdbx_strand_id
1 'polypeptide(L)'
;MTAPDAAVRNRRAIGLILLTVLLPGAAQYVAGNRRVGRTALRIWGVIVACALLTGLGLLFWRGPTVGFLLNGAVSGVMKILVWLVFLGWLVLLFDAWRLSRPPELKRRGRLILTGTCLALAVAAGLGTSLLASAFTAAGYVSDVFTGGGDSQAKRGRYNILLLGVDAAADREGIRPDSINVASIDAETGRTVVFGLPRNLVGAPFPSSSPLAKLYPDGFRCGEECMLNGVYTLGQEHAALYPGRDAGLTAMKEAVSETLGLELNYYAMVDLAGFQKLVDAMGGINLDIGKRVPIGGVGSEIYDWIEPGTNVHLDGYHALWFARSRADSDDYERMTRQKCVMAAMAKQLDPGTVATRFVDLAEAGSDIARTDVGTDRLPELVELAIRGKALPIESVNFAPPLIRTSSPDFTLIRRTVTETIEASEANDASAAPASSGAPTPTSASTDPSSASPAPTGRASSPLPRSEERRVGKECRSRW
;
A
#
# COMPACT_ATOMS: atom_id res chain seq x y z
N MET A 1 4.25 11.99 -70.69
CA MET A 1 4.62 11.60 -69.29
C MET A 1 4.03 10.22 -69.05
N THR A 2 4.84 9.18 -69.00
CA THR A 2 4.43 7.80 -68.74
C THR A 2 3.93 7.71 -67.30
N ALA A 3 2.72 7.14 -67.13
CA ALA A 3 2.14 6.94 -65.76
C ALA A 3 3.10 6.10 -64.92
N PRO A 4 3.42 6.51 -63.68
CA PRO A 4 4.38 5.80 -62.86
C PRO A 4 3.89 4.36 -62.60
N ASP A 5 4.87 3.42 -62.59
CA ASP A 5 4.64 2.01 -62.43
C ASP A 5 3.82 1.70 -61.17
N ALA A 6 2.95 0.68 -61.20
CA ALA A 6 2.08 0.32 -60.10
C ALA A 6 2.90 0.03 -58.81
N ALA A 7 4.13 -0.48 -58.96
CA ALA A 7 5.07 -0.71 -57.88
C ALA A 7 5.51 0.60 -57.20
N VAL A 8 5.79 1.66 -57.95
CA VAL A 8 6.18 2.97 -57.43
C VAL A 8 5.03 3.61 -56.64
N ARG A 9 3.79 3.52 -57.14
CA ARG A 9 2.60 4.02 -56.42
C ARG A 9 2.38 3.32 -55.10
N ASN A 10 2.52 2.00 -55.05
CA ASN A 10 2.38 1.24 -53.82
C ASN A 10 3.47 1.61 -52.80
N ARG A 11 4.74 1.71 -53.22
CA ARG A 11 5.87 2.12 -52.35
C ARG A 11 5.64 3.53 -51.78
N ARG A 12 5.18 4.47 -52.59
CA ARG A 12 4.83 5.82 -52.14
C ARG A 12 3.71 5.82 -51.10
N ALA A 13 2.65 5.06 -51.35
CA ALA A 13 1.50 4.95 -50.42
C ALA A 13 1.94 4.37 -49.05
N ILE A 14 2.72 3.28 -49.05
CA ILE A 14 3.27 2.68 -47.84
C ILE A 14 4.20 3.65 -47.13
N GLY A 15 5.08 4.35 -47.87
CA GLY A 15 5.99 5.33 -47.32
C GLY A 15 5.30 6.49 -46.58
N LEU A 16 4.18 7.00 -47.12
CA LEU A 16 3.41 8.07 -46.48
C LEU A 16 2.77 7.60 -45.15
N ILE A 17 2.26 6.36 -45.11
CA ILE A 17 1.70 5.81 -43.85
C ILE A 17 2.82 5.58 -42.84
N LEU A 18 3.95 4.97 -43.22
CA LEU A 18 5.11 4.78 -42.34
C LEU A 18 5.63 6.10 -41.78
N LEU A 19 5.71 7.15 -42.64
CA LEU A 19 6.10 8.49 -42.18
C LEU A 19 5.08 9.05 -41.16
N THR A 20 3.79 8.82 -41.33
CA THR A 20 2.79 9.28 -40.35
C THR A 20 2.87 8.52 -39.02
N VAL A 21 3.19 7.22 -39.06
CA VAL A 21 3.36 6.40 -37.85
C VAL A 21 4.63 6.80 -37.08
N LEU A 22 5.75 6.95 -37.76
CA LEU A 22 7.06 7.27 -37.12
C LEU A 22 7.17 8.74 -36.72
N LEU A 23 6.71 9.64 -37.60
CA LEU A 23 6.79 11.08 -37.42
C LEU A 23 5.47 11.73 -37.81
N PRO A 24 4.51 11.85 -36.89
CA PRO A 24 3.20 12.46 -37.13
C PRO A 24 3.35 13.88 -37.74
N GLY A 25 2.80 14.06 -38.93
CA GLY A 25 2.92 15.31 -39.71
C GLY A 25 3.96 15.29 -40.84
N ALA A 26 4.89 14.32 -40.88
CA ALA A 26 5.93 14.26 -41.91
C ALA A 26 5.33 13.98 -43.32
N ALA A 27 4.33 13.09 -43.42
CA ALA A 27 3.67 12.82 -44.69
C ALA A 27 2.97 14.08 -45.24
N GLN A 28 2.31 14.87 -44.40
CA GLN A 28 1.68 16.15 -44.73
C GLN A 28 2.71 17.19 -45.16
N TYR A 29 3.87 17.21 -44.48
CA TYR A 29 4.93 18.13 -44.83
C TYR A 29 5.52 17.87 -46.21
N VAL A 30 5.71 16.59 -46.57
CA VAL A 30 6.34 16.17 -47.85
C VAL A 30 5.36 16.15 -49.01
N ALA A 31 4.14 15.65 -48.82
CA ALA A 31 3.22 15.35 -49.92
C ALA A 31 1.89 16.11 -49.85
N GLY A 32 1.63 16.88 -48.80
CA GLY A 32 0.38 17.58 -48.51
C GLY A 32 0.55 19.05 -48.18
N ASN A 33 -0.18 19.50 -47.17
CA ASN A 33 -0.14 20.87 -46.67
C ASN A 33 1.01 21.08 -45.69
N ARG A 34 2.07 21.79 -46.12
CA ARG A 34 3.23 22.11 -45.31
C ARG A 34 2.94 22.85 -44.00
N ARG A 35 1.85 23.63 -43.93
CA ARG A 35 1.45 24.31 -42.69
C ARG A 35 0.97 23.28 -41.66
N VAL A 36 0.07 22.40 -42.05
CA VAL A 36 -0.45 21.32 -41.23
C VAL A 36 0.70 20.40 -40.77
N GLY A 37 1.58 20.00 -41.72
CA GLY A 37 2.73 19.15 -41.40
C GLY A 37 3.70 19.79 -40.35
N ARG A 38 4.02 21.10 -40.50
CA ARG A 38 4.87 21.81 -39.53
C ARG A 38 4.22 21.92 -38.16
N THR A 39 2.92 22.21 -38.11
CA THR A 39 2.19 22.29 -36.81
C THR A 39 2.18 20.94 -36.12
N ALA A 40 1.85 19.85 -36.84
CA ALA A 40 1.85 18.50 -36.30
C ALA A 40 3.24 18.07 -35.80
N LEU A 41 4.30 18.35 -36.55
CA LEU A 41 5.69 18.05 -36.15
C LEU A 41 6.10 18.83 -34.89
N ARG A 42 5.67 20.10 -34.75
CA ARG A 42 5.94 20.88 -33.53
C ARG A 42 5.23 20.29 -32.32
N ILE A 43 3.93 19.96 -32.47
CA ILE A 43 3.16 19.31 -31.39
C ILE A 43 3.81 17.99 -30.98
N TRP A 44 4.20 17.15 -31.97
CA TRP A 44 4.90 15.90 -31.72
C TRP A 44 6.24 16.11 -30.99
N GLY A 45 7.01 17.12 -31.41
CA GLY A 45 8.25 17.49 -30.72
C GLY A 45 8.05 17.88 -29.27
N VAL A 46 6.98 18.64 -28.97
CA VAL A 46 6.62 18.98 -27.59
C VAL A 46 6.23 17.74 -26.79
N ILE A 47 5.44 16.84 -27.37
CA ILE A 47 5.05 15.58 -26.71
C ILE A 47 6.29 14.74 -26.36
N VAL A 48 7.21 14.57 -27.30
CA VAL A 48 8.46 13.83 -27.10
C VAL A 48 9.32 14.51 -26.03
N ALA A 49 9.45 15.83 -26.05
CA ALA A 49 10.18 16.57 -25.04
C ALA A 49 9.56 16.40 -23.64
N CYS A 50 8.24 16.50 -23.52
CA CYS A 50 7.55 16.24 -22.25
C CYS A 50 7.78 14.79 -21.76
N ALA A 51 7.69 13.80 -22.65
CA ALA A 51 7.93 12.40 -22.30
C ALA A 51 9.37 12.18 -21.82
N LEU A 52 10.35 12.79 -22.49
CA LEU A 52 11.76 12.73 -22.07
C LEU A 52 12.00 13.42 -20.72
N LEU A 53 11.40 14.60 -20.50
CA LEU A 53 11.49 15.30 -19.21
C LEU A 53 10.84 14.48 -18.08
N THR A 54 9.69 13.86 -18.33
CA THR A 54 9.05 12.95 -17.36
C THR A 54 9.95 11.74 -17.09
N GLY A 55 10.53 11.14 -18.11
CA GLY A 55 11.49 10.02 -17.95
C GLY A 55 12.72 10.40 -17.14
N LEU A 56 13.32 11.57 -17.40
CA LEU A 56 14.42 12.12 -16.60
C LEU A 56 13.98 12.40 -15.16
N GLY A 57 12.79 12.97 -14.97
CA GLY A 57 12.21 13.18 -13.65
C GLY A 57 12.06 11.88 -12.85
N LEU A 58 11.58 10.81 -13.48
CA LEU A 58 11.49 9.48 -12.87
C LEU A 58 12.85 8.86 -12.54
N LEU A 59 13.89 9.24 -13.27
CA LEU A 59 15.25 8.74 -13.04
C LEU A 59 15.96 9.48 -11.90
N PHE A 60 15.83 10.83 -11.86
CA PHE A 60 16.59 11.68 -10.93
C PHE A 60 15.77 12.21 -9.75
N TRP A 61 14.44 12.37 -9.90
CA TRP A 61 13.51 12.93 -8.90
C TRP A 61 12.24 12.09 -8.80
N ARG A 62 12.39 10.80 -8.47
CA ARG A 62 11.27 9.83 -8.46
C ARG A 62 10.08 10.30 -7.62
N GLY A 63 10.30 10.68 -6.35
CA GLY A 63 9.23 11.08 -5.43
C GLY A 63 8.36 12.22 -5.97
N PRO A 64 8.92 13.42 -6.23
CA PRO A 64 8.16 14.55 -6.76
C PRO A 64 7.49 14.26 -8.12
N THR A 65 8.17 13.51 -9.01
CA THR A 65 7.62 13.18 -10.34
C THR A 65 6.45 12.22 -10.25
N VAL A 66 6.54 11.19 -9.40
CA VAL A 66 5.44 10.26 -9.14
C VAL A 66 4.28 10.98 -8.48
N GLY A 67 4.52 11.80 -7.45
CA GLY A 67 3.49 12.60 -6.79
C GLY A 67 2.77 13.54 -7.76
N PHE A 68 3.51 14.17 -8.70
CA PHE A 68 2.91 15.02 -9.74
C PHE A 68 2.02 14.19 -10.70
N LEU A 69 2.48 13.04 -11.18
CA LEU A 69 1.72 12.17 -12.09
C LEU A 69 0.49 11.53 -11.42
N LEU A 70 0.57 11.25 -10.13
CA LEU A 70 -0.53 10.69 -9.34
C LEU A 70 -1.52 11.76 -8.85
N ASN A 71 -1.25 13.05 -9.06
CA ASN A 71 -2.19 14.10 -8.72
C ASN A 71 -3.46 14.01 -9.56
N GLY A 72 -4.63 13.94 -8.92
CA GLY A 72 -5.93 13.72 -9.58
C GLY A 72 -6.28 14.74 -10.66
N ALA A 73 -5.96 16.03 -10.45
CA ALA A 73 -6.18 17.07 -11.45
C ALA A 73 -5.25 16.89 -12.66
N VAL A 74 -3.98 16.56 -12.42
CA VAL A 74 -2.97 16.32 -13.47
C VAL A 74 -3.35 15.09 -14.28
N SER A 75 -3.69 13.99 -13.62
CA SER A 75 -4.08 12.73 -14.27
C SER A 75 -5.34 12.90 -15.12
N GLY A 76 -6.34 13.67 -14.64
CA GLY A 76 -7.53 14.03 -15.41
C GLY A 76 -7.22 14.82 -16.70
N VAL A 77 -6.34 15.83 -16.59
CA VAL A 77 -5.87 16.61 -17.76
C VAL A 77 -5.09 15.72 -18.73
N MET A 78 -4.18 14.87 -18.22
CA MET A 78 -3.38 13.97 -19.05
C MET A 78 -4.26 12.96 -19.80
N LYS A 79 -5.30 12.41 -19.19
CA LYS A 79 -6.29 11.55 -19.84
C LYS A 79 -6.94 12.24 -21.04
N ILE A 80 -7.37 13.49 -20.88
CA ILE A 80 -7.98 14.29 -21.97
C ILE A 80 -6.94 14.54 -23.07
N LEU A 81 -5.72 14.92 -22.72
CA LEU A 81 -4.65 15.18 -23.68
C LEU A 81 -4.30 13.94 -24.51
N VAL A 82 -4.23 12.76 -23.90
CA VAL A 82 -3.95 11.50 -24.60
C VAL A 82 -5.03 11.22 -25.67
N TRP A 83 -6.31 11.42 -25.35
CA TRP A 83 -7.39 11.26 -26.32
C TRP A 83 -7.34 12.32 -27.43
N LEU A 84 -7.02 13.58 -27.12
CA LEU A 84 -6.87 14.64 -28.11
C LEU A 84 -5.70 14.35 -29.07
N VAL A 85 -4.58 13.86 -28.55
CA VAL A 85 -3.43 13.44 -29.37
C VAL A 85 -3.80 12.29 -30.29
N PHE A 86 -4.53 11.29 -29.79
CA PHE A 86 -5.02 10.17 -30.60
C PHE A 86 -5.96 10.64 -31.72
N LEU A 87 -6.92 11.50 -31.41
CA LEU A 87 -7.84 12.07 -32.42
C LEU A 87 -7.08 12.87 -33.47
N GLY A 88 -6.14 13.71 -33.06
CA GLY A 88 -5.26 14.44 -33.98
C GLY A 88 -4.43 13.51 -34.87
N TRP A 89 -3.90 12.42 -34.30
CA TRP A 89 -3.15 11.42 -35.05
C TRP A 89 -4.07 10.67 -36.06
N LEU A 90 -5.31 10.34 -35.71
CA LEU A 90 -6.29 9.74 -36.60
C LEU A 90 -6.58 10.65 -37.82
N VAL A 91 -6.70 11.95 -37.58
CA VAL A 91 -6.88 12.94 -38.67
C VAL A 91 -5.67 12.93 -39.61
N LEU A 92 -4.46 12.89 -39.07
CA LEU A 92 -3.23 12.81 -39.88
C LEU A 92 -3.12 11.48 -40.62
N LEU A 93 -3.52 10.36 -40.03
CA LEU A 93 -3.54 9.05 -40.68
C LEU A 93 -4.55 9.01 -41.82
N PHE A 94 -5.75 9.57 -41.61
CA PHE A 94 -6.76 9.68 -42.64
C PHE A 94 -6.28 10.57 -43.81
N ASP A 95 -5.64 11.72 -43.50
CA ASP A 95 -5.11 12.59 -44.53
C ASP A 95 -3.95 11.93 -45.30
N ALA A 96 -3.06 11.18 -44.63
CA ALA A 96 -2.01 10.38 -45.27
C ALA A 96 -2.61 9.30 -46.19
N TRP A 97 -3.68 8.62 -45.75
CA TRP A 97 -4.43 7.70 -46.61
C TRP A 97 -5.01 8.41 -47.84
N ARG A 98 -5.60 9.59 -47.66
CA ARG A 98 -6.12 10.41 -48.77
C ARG A 98 -5.01 10.83 -49.75
N LEU A 99 -3.86 11.28 -49.23
CA LEU A 99 -2.68 11.68 -50.01
C LEU A 99 -2.06 10.52 -50.83
N SER A 100 -2.27 9.29 -50.34
CA SER A 100 -1.84 8.06 -51.03
C SER A 100 -2.68 7.74 -52.29
N ARG A 101 -3.74 8.51 -52.55
CA ARG A 101 -4.67 8.35 -53.71
C ARG A 101 -5.15 6.89 -53.89
N PRO A 102 -5.90 6.30 -52.97
CA PRO A 102 -6.32 4.90 -53.02
C PRO A 102 -7.07 4.50 -54.33
N PRO A 103 -7.85 5.39 -54.98
CA PRO A 103 -8.52 5.04 -56.26
C PRO A 103 -7.56 4.69 -57.41
N GLU A 104 -6.35 5.23 -57.41
CA GLU A 104 -5.32 4.97 -58.41
C GLU A 104 -4.59 3.64 -58.21
N LEU A 105 -4.79 2.97 -57.08
CA LEU A 105 -4.18 1.68 -56.73
C LEU A 105 -5.01 0.50 -57.27
N LYS A 106 -4.34 -0.62 -57.61
CA LYS A 106 -5.04 -1.89 -57.91
C LYS A 106 -5.90 -2.32 -56.70
N ARG A 107 -7.02 -3.02 -56.94
CA ARG A 107 -7.97 -3.43 -55.93
C ARG A 107 -7.29 -4.09 -54.68
N ARG A 108 -6.32 -4.99 -54.90
CA ARG A 108 -5.55 -5.61 -53.81
C ARG A 108 -4.71 -4.59 -53.01
N GLY A 109 -4.00 -3.68 -53.67
CA GLY A 109 -3.22 -2.65 -53.03
C GLY A 109 -4.08 -1.68 -52.22
N ARG A 110 -5.25 -1.30 -52.71
CA ARG A 110 -6.22 -0.46 -52.00
C ARG A 110 -6.75 -1.14 -50.74
N LEU A 111 -7.13 -2.44 -50.84
CA LEU A 111 -7.61 -3.19 -49.68
C LEU A 111 -6.54 -3.35 -48.62
N ILE A 112 -5.30 -3.67 -49.00
CA ILE A 112 -4.17 -3.76 -48.08
C ILE A 112 -3.92 -2.43 -47.37
N LEU A 113 -3.85 -1.33 -48.15
CA LEU A 113 -3.60 0.01 -47.62
C LEU A 113 -4.68 0.42 -46.61
N THR A 114 -5.96 0.27 -46.99
CA THR A 114 -7.09 0.63 -46.10
C THR A 114 -7.16 -0.28 -44.88
N GLY A 115 -6.94 -1.59 -45.05
CA GLY A 115 -6.87 -2.57 -43.94
C GLY A 115 -5.74 -2.25 -42.98
N THR A 116 -4.56 -1.88 -43.51
CA THR A 116 -3.41 -1.47 -42.65
C THR A 116 -3.73 -0.19 -41.87
N CYS A 117 -4.32 0.84 -42.50
CA CYS A 117 -4.73 2.05 -41.78
C CYS A 117 -5.76 1.75 -40.69
N LEU A 118 -6.74 0.88 -40.98
CA LEU A 118 -7.74 0.48 -39.98
C LEU A 118 -7.11 -0.29 -38.82
N ALA A 119 -6.23 -1.25 -39.12
CA ALA A 119 -5.52 -2.02 -38.10
C ALA A 119 -4.65 -1.13 -37.20
N LEU A 120 -3.93 -0.15 -37.79
CA LEU A 120 -3.17 0.84 -37.06
C LEU A 120 -4.05 1.73 -36.18
N ALA A 121 -5.21 2.18 -36.70
CA ALA A 121 -6.15 2.98 -35.94
C ALA A 121 -6.70 2.21 -34.71
N VAL A 122 -7.06 0.93 -34.90
CA VAL A 122 -7.54 0.06 -33.82
C VAL A 122 -6.43 -0.20 -32.80
N ALA A 123 -5.22 -0.55 -33.25
CA ALA A 123 -4.09 -0.80 -32.35
C ALA A 123 -3.72 0.45 -31.54
N ALA A 124 -3.66 1.62 -32.18
CA ALA A 124 -3.41 2.89 -31.50
C ALA A 124 -4.55 3.26 -30.54
N GLY A 125 -5.81 2.98 -30.90
CA GLY A 125 -6.97 3.19 -30.01
C GLY A 125 -6.93 2.32 -28.77
N LEU A 126 -6.56 1.05 -28.91
CA LEU A 126 -6.36 0.14 -27.77
C LEU A 126 -5.21 0.63 -26.87
N GLY A 127 -4.07 1.01 -27.45
CA GLY A 127 -2.93 1.57 -26.69
C GLY A 127 -3.31 2.87 -25.97
N THR A 128 -4.09 3.74 -26.62
CA THR A 128 -4.61 4.99 -26.03
C THR A 128 -5.56 4.70 -24.86
N SER A 129 -6.45 3.71 -25.03
CA SER A 129 -7.38 3.29 -23.97
C SER A 129 -6.62 2.75 -22.75
N LEU A 130 -5.61 1.88 -22.94
CA LEU A 130 -4.76 1.38 -21.87
C LEU A 130 -4.00 2.51 -21.15
N LEU A 131 -3.46 3.47 -21.89
CA LEU A 131 -2.78 4.62 -21.29
C LEU A 131 -3.76 5.54 -20.53
N ALA A 132 -4.96 5.76 -21.08
CA ALA A 132 -5.99 6.56 -20.43
C ALA A 132 -6.52 5.90 -19.16
N SER A 133 -6.66 4.56 -19.13
CA SER A 133 -7.04 3.83 -17.91
C SER A 133 -5.97 3.93 -16.81
N ALA A 134 -4.68 3.91 -17.19
CA ALA A 134 -3.59 4.15 -16.22
C ALA A 134 -3.69 5.55 -15.56
N PHE A 135 -4.04 6.60 -16.31
CA PHE A 135 -4.29 7.92 -15.71
C PHE A 135 -5.58 7.98 -14.88
N THR A 136 -6.60 7.21 -15.21
CA THR A 136 -7.79 7.09 -14.37
C THR A 136 -7.45 6.46 -13.03
N ALA A 137 -6.67 5.38 -13.04
CA ALA A 137 -6.19 4.75 -11.81
C ALA A 137 -5.32 5.68 -10.96
N ALA A 138 -4.44 6.47 -11.58
CA ALA A 138 -3.65 7.49 -10.89
C ALA A 138 -4.55 8.52 -10.16
N GLY A 139 -5.70 8.88 -10.73
CA GLY A 139 -6.70 9.73 -10.08
C GLY A 139 -7.29 9.09 -8.84
N TYR A 140 -7.70 7.83 -8.88
CA TYR A 140 -8.22 7.11 -7.72
C TYR A 140 -7.18 6.95 -6.59
N VAL A 141 -5.90 6.78 -6.96
CA VAL A 141 -4.80 6.80 -5.97
C VAL A 141 -4.78 8.11 -5.19
N SER A 142 -4.93 9.24 -5.88
CA SER A 142 -4.98 10.56 -5.27
C SER A 142 -6.14 10.69 -4.25
N ASP A 143 -7.27 10.05 -4.49
CA ASP A 143 -8.43 10.10 -3.61
C ASP A 143 -8.25 9.24 -2.34
N VAL A 144 -7.54 8.12 -2.45
CA VAL A 144 -7.19 7.27 -1.30
C VAL A 144 -6.07 7.89 -0.46
N PHE A 145 -5.04 8.44 -1.14
CA PHE A 145 -3.83 9.00 -0.52
C PHE A 145 -3.94 10.52 -0.41
N THR A 146 -4.69 10.97 0.59
CA THR A 146 -5.07 12.37 0.74
C THR A 146 -3.93 13.30 1.16
N GLY A 147 -2.84 12.74 1.72
CA GLY A 147 -1.79 13.56 2.34
C GLY A 147 -2.21 14.14 3.69
N GLY A 148 -1.28 14.80 4.34
CA GLY A 148 -1.52 15.48 5.62
C GLY A 148 -1.01 14.76 6.86
N GLY A 149 -0.45 13.55 6.70
CA GLY A 149 0.31 12.86 7.75
C GLY A 149 1.68 13.52 8.01
N ASP A 150 2.29 13.22 9.16
CA ASP A 150 3.62 13.71 9.49
C ASP A 150 4.69 12.90 8.76
N SER A 151 5.36 13.54 7.81
CA SER A 151 6.36 12.90 6.95
C SER A 151 7.73 12.72 7.58
N GLN A 152 7.93 13.19 8.82
CA GLN A 152 9.22 13.05 9.52
C GLN A 152 9.24 11.77 10.35
N ALA A 153 10.28 10.95 10.18
CA ALA A 153 10.48 9.78 11.02
C ALA A 153 10.58 10.21 12.51
N LYS A 154 9.86 9.52 13.38
CA LYS A 154 9.85 9.77 14.82
C LYS A 154 10.85 8.82 15.48
N ARG A 155 11.91 9.39 16.02
CA ARG A 155 13.04 8.59 16.59
C ARG A 155 13.54 7.51 15.61
N GLY A 156 13.72 7.88 14.33
CA GLY A 156 14.18 6.95 13.29
C GLY A 156 13.13 5.96 12.79
N ARG A 157 11.85 6.11 13.15
CA ARG A 157 10.79 5.16 12.78
C ARG A 157 9.56 5.87 12.20
N TYR A 158 8.86 5.17 11.32
CA TYR A 158 7.53 5.55 10.85
C TYR A 158 6.48 4.72 11.59
N ASN A 159 5.61 5.39 12.34
CA ASN A 159 4.53 4.75 13.10
C ASN A 159 3.20 4.94 12.38
N ILE A 160 2.63 3.86 11.88
CA ILE A 160 1.41 3.87 11.06
C ILE A 160 0.28 3.19 11.84
N LEU A 161 -0.80 3.93 12.10
CA LEU A 161 -2.02 3.38 12.70
C LEU A 161 -2.81 2.61 11.65
N LEU A 162 -3.01 1.32 11.87
CA LEU A 162 -3.77 0.43 11.01
C LEU A 162 -5.14 0.15 11.65
N LEU A 163 -6.21 0.57 10.98
CA LEU A 163 -7.59 0.41 11.44
C LEU A 163 -8.38 -0.49 10.49
N GLY A 164 -8.92 -1.57 11.02
CA GLY A 164 -9.93 -2.39 10.33
C GLY A 164 -11.33 -2.01 10.85
N VAL A 165 -12.19 -1.53 9.98
CA VAL A 165 -13.53 -1.04 10.35
C VAL A 165 -14.62 -1.88 9.71
N ASP A 166 -15.75 -2.02 10.40
CA ASP A 166 -16.99 -2.55 9.85
C ASP A 166 -17.89 -1.36 9.52
N ALA A 167 -17.79 -0.89 8.27
CA ALA A 167 -18.56 0.26 7.76
C ALA A 167 -19.88 -0.19 7.10
N ALA A 168 -20.61 -1.13 7.74
CA ALA A 168 -21.92 -1.54 7.24
C ALA A 168 -22.89 -0.34 7.27
N ALA A 169 -23.64 -0.16 6.17
CA ALA A 169 -24.53 0.99 5.95
C ALA A 169 -25.68 1.11 6.98
N ASP A 170 -25.89 0.10 7.80
CA ASP A 170 -26.94 -0.02 8.81
C ASP A 170 -26.45 0.30 10.24
N ARG A 171 -25.16 0.69 10.42
CA ARG A 171 -24.58 1.00 11.73
C ARG A 171 -24.33 2.48 11.90
N GLU A 172 -24.85 3.04 12.98
CA GLU A 172 -24.49 4.40 13.41
C GLU A 172 -23.06 4.41 13.98
N GLY A 173 -22.17 5.20 13.34
CA GLY A 173 -20.80 5.43 13.75
C GLY A 173 -19.80 4.35 13.29
N ILE A 174 -18.56 4.76 13.08
CA ILE A 174 -17.44 3.87 12.76
C ILE A 174 -16.82 3.37 14.06
N ARG A 175 -16.78 2.05 14.24
CA ARG A 175 -16.10 1.40 15.37
C ARG A 175 -15.03 0.44 14.84
N PRO A 176 -13.73 0.79 14.97
CA PRO A 176 -12.67 -0.11 14.56
C PRO A 176 -12.69 -1.41 15.37
N ASP A 177 -12.73 -2.54 14.67
CA ASP A 177 -12.65 -3.87 15.26
C ASP A 177 -11.21 -4.42 15.30
N SER A 178 -10.31 -3.82 14.50
CA SER A 178 -8.88 -4.12 14.50
C SER A 178 -8.11 -2.80 14.64
N ILE A 179 -7.27 -2.71 15.68
CA ILE A 179 -6.49 -1.52 16.02
C ILE A 179 -5.06 -1.96 16.21
N ASN A 180 -4.19 -1.61 15.26
CA ASN A 180 -2.78 -1.97 15.29
C ASN A 180 -1.92 -0.76 14.95
N VAL A 181 -0.67 -0.75 15.46
CA VAL A 181 0.34 0.23 15.03
C VAL A 181 1.53 -0.54 14.47
N ALA A 182 1.85 -0.27 13.21
CA ALA A 182 3.09 -0.74 12.60
C ALA A 182 4.17 0.33 12.80
N SER A 183 5.20 -0.01 13.56
CA SER A 183 6.40 0.82 13.74
C SER A 183 7.50 0.28 12.84
N ILE A 184 7.88 1.07 11.84
CA ILE A 184 8.79 0.69 10.74
C ILE A 184 10.07 1.49 10.90
N ASP A 185 11.19 0.81 11.00
CA ASP A 185 12.51 1.45 11.00
C ASP A 185 12.76 2.14 9.65
N ALA A 186 13.17 3.42 9.69
CA ALA A 186 13.29 4.25 8.50
C ALA A 186 14.49 3.90 7.60
N GLU A 187 15.45 3.11 8.09
CA GLU A 187 16.64 2.71 7.35
C GLU A 187 16.53 1.27 6.83
N THR A 188 16.15 0.35 7.70
CA THR A 188 16.14 -1.09 7.42
C THR A 188 14.79 -1.61 6.91
N GLY A 189 13.69 -0.91 7.22
CA GLY A 189 12.32 -1.37 6.98
C GLY A 189 11.86 -2.43 7.98
N ARG A 190 12.66 -2.78 9.00
CA ARG A 190 12.27 -3.71 10.06
C ARG A 190 11.02 -3.21 10.77
N THR A 191 10.05 -4.08 10.91
CA THR A 191 8.71 -3.71 11.39
C THR A 191 8.38 -4.42 12.69
N VAL A 192 7.89 -3.65 13.65
CA VAL A 192 7.26 -4.15 14.88
C VAL A 192 5.77 -3.77 14.84
N VAL A 193 4.88 -4.71 15.11
CA VAL A 193 3.44 -4.49 15.14
C VAL A 193 2.91 -4.58 16.56
N PHE A 194 2.24 -3.52 17.01
CA PHE A 194 1.58 -3.43 18.31
C PHE A 194 0.06 -3.54 18.12
N GLY A 195 -0.53 -4.64 18.60
CA GLY A 195 -1.97 -4.87 18.56
C GLY A 195 -2.65 -4.40 19.85
N LEU A 196 -3.64 -3.52 19.72
CA LEU A 196 -4.47 -3.05 20.83
C LEU A 196 -5.83 -3.71 20.79
N PRO A 197 -6.31 -4.26 21.92
CA PRO A 197 -7.65 -4.84 21.97
C PRO A 197 -8.71 -3.73 21.87
N ARG A 198 -9.71 -3.94 21.04
CA ARG A 198 -10.79 -2.98 20.83
C ARG A 198 -11.57 -2.64 22.11
N ASN A 199 -11.60 -3.59 23.07
CA ASN A 199 -12.27 -3.48 24.37
C ASN A 199 -11.35 -2.94 25.49
N LEU A 200 -10.26 -2.28 25.15
CA LEU A 200 -9.38 -1.60 26.13
C LEU A 200 -10.14 -0.43 26.75
N VAL A 201 -10.24 -0.42 28.07
CA VAL A 201 -10.96 0.61 28.84
C VAL A 201 -9.98 1.69 29.32
N GLY A 202 -10.47 2.94 29.38
CA GLY A 202 -9.72 4.04 29.97
C GLY A 202 -8.55 4.52 29.10
N ALA A 203 -8.63 4.40 27.79
CA ALA A 203 -7.64 4.92 26.88
C ALA A 203 -7.34 6.41 27.18
N PRO A 204 -6.08 6.77 27.47
CA PRO A 204 -5.71 8.13 27.84
C PRO A 204 -5.68 9.03 26.60
N PHE A 205 -5.83 10.33 26.83
CA PHE A 205 -5.64 11.36 25.81
C PHE A 205 -4.42 12.23 26.20
N PRO A 206 -3.62 12.69 25.23
CA PRO A 206 -2.54 13.63 25.50
C PRO A 206 -3.09 14.95 26.03
N SER A 207 -2.33 15.62 26.87
CA SER A 207 -2.75 16.91 27.51
C SER A 207 -3.10 18.00 26.48
N SER A 208 -2.58 17.90 25.27
CA SER A 208 -2.91 18.78 24.14
C SER A 208 -4.27 18.50 23.50
N SER A 209 -4.85 17.31 23.77
CA SER A 209 -6.14 16.91 23.24
C SER A 209 -7.28 17.70 23.92
N PRO A 210 -8.27 18.21 23.17
CA PRO A 210 -9.45 18.78 23.78
C PRO A 210 -10.27 17.75 24.57
N LEU A 211 -10.19 16.46 24.22
CA LEU A 211 -10.86 15.37 24.93
C LEU A 211 -10.22 15.08 26.29
N ALA A 212 -8.96 15.43 26.52
CA ALA A 212 -8.32 15.28 27.83
C ALA A 212 -9.03 16.11 28.92
N LYS A 213 -9.67 17.23 28.54
CA LYS A 213 -10.45 18.06 29.48
C LYS A 213 -11.78 17.41 29.87
N LEU A 214 -12.38 16.66 28.95
CA LEU A 214 -13.63 15.94 29.18
C LEU A 214 -13.42 14.60 29.89
N TYR A 215 -12.26 13.97 29.61
CA TYR A 215 -11.88 12.65 30.13
C TYR A 215 -10.48 12.73 30.75
N PRO A 216 -10.28 13.41 31.90
CA PRO A 216 -8.96 13.59 32.49
C PRO A 216 -8.33 12.29 32.95
N ASP A 217 -9.13 11.28 33.30
CA ASP A 217 -8.69 9.94 33.73
C ASP A 217 -8.75 8.91 32.59
N GLY A 218 -8.73 9.37 31.32
CA GLY A 218 -8.92 8.57 30.12
C GLY A 218 -10.40 8.26 29.84
N PHE A 219 -10.66 7.65 28.67
CA PHE A 219 -12.02 7.36 28.20
C PHE A 219 -12.72 6.31 29.07
N ARG A 220 -13.42 6.79 30.12
CA ARG A 220 -14.13 5.97 31.12
C ARG A 220 -15.56 6.45 31.27
N CYS A 221 -16.55 5.58 31.00
CA CYS A 221 -17.97 5.80 31.25
C CYS A 221 -18.71 4.46 31.56
N GLY A 222 -18.00 3.52 32.14
CA GLY A 222 -18.46 2.16 32.36
C GLY A 222 -17.97 1.19 31.28
N GLU A 223 -18.75 0.15 30.99
CA GLU A 223 -18.36 -0.91 30.05
C GLU A 223 -18.43 -0.48 28.57
N GLU A 224 -19.10 0.62 28.26
CA GLU A 224 -19.29 1.11 26.89
C GLU A 224 -18.13 1.94 26.37
N CYS A 225 -17.32 2.54 27.27
CA CYS A 225 -16.18 3.37 26.93
C CYS A 225 -14.93 2.54 26.66
N MET A 226 -14.96 1.84 25.55
CA MET A 226 -13.84 1.04 25.03
C MET A 226 -13.10 1.79 23.94
N LEU A 227 -11.86 1.39 23.68
CA LEU A 227 -10.99 2.03 22.68
C LEU A 227 -11.65 2.14 21.29
N ASN A 228 -12.40 1.14 20.86
CA ASN A 228 -13.12 1.21 19.57
C ASN A 228 -14.24 2.26 19.53
N GLY A 229 -14.72 2.74 20.68
CA GLY A 229 -15.70 3.83 20.79
C GLY A 229 -15.09 5.22 20.61
N VAL A 230 -13.77 5.35 20.70
CA VAL A 230 -13.07 6.66 20.63
C VAL A 230 -13.29 7.33 19.27
N TYR A 231 -13.38 6.56 18.19
CA TYR A 231 -13.65 7.14 16.87
C TYR A 231 -15.04 7.84 16.85
N THR A 232 -16.09 7.16 17.31
CA THR A 232 -17.43 7.71 17.43
C THR A 232 -17.46 8.90 18.38
N LEU A 233 -16.79 8.80 19.55
CA LEU A 233 -16.63 9.93 20.48
C LEU A 233 -16.06 11.17 19.79
N GLY A 234 -15.00 11.01 18.98
CA GLY A 234 -14.42 12.11 18.23
C GLY A 234 -15.43 12.74 17.27
N GLN A 235 -16.23 11.93 16.56
CA GLN A 235 -17.28 12.41 15.66
C GLN A 235 -18.39 13.18 16.41
N GLU A 236 -18.83 12.68 17.54
CA GLU A 236 -19.82 13.35 18.40
C GLU A 236 -19.31 14.72 18.90
N HIS A 237 -18.00 14.86 19.05
CA HIS A 237 -17.33 16.07 19.46
C HIS A 237 -16.61 16.80 18.31
N ALA A 238 -17.10 16.69 17.07
CA ALA A 238 -16.47 17.26 15.88
C ALA A 238 -16.16 18.76 15.98
N ALA A 239 -16.96 19.50 16.74
CA ALA A 239 -16.71 20.93 16.98
C ALA A 239 -15.37 21.23 17.69
N LEU A 240 -14.78 20.24 18.39
CA LEU A 240 -13.47 20.36 19.04
C LEU A 240 -12.31 20.19 18.06
N TYR A 241 -12.55 19.70 16.84
CA TYR A 241 -11.54 19.38 15.84
C TYR A 241 -11.85 20.05 14.49
N PRO A 242 -11.91 21.39 14.43
CA PRO A 242 -12.29 22.10 13.22
C PRO A 242 -11.35 21.80 12.04
N GLY A 243 -11.91 21.47 10.88
CA GLY A 243 -11.15 21.20 9.66
C GLY A 243 -10.38 19.88 9.63
N ARG A 244 -10.67 18.95 10.56
CA ARG A 244 -10.06 17.61 10.64
C ARG A 244 -11.14 16.53 10.69
N ASP A 245 -10.78 15.30 10.34
CA ASP A 245 -11.60 14.14 10.70
C ASP A 245 -11.49 13.93 12.23
N ALA A 246 -12.53 14.34 12.93
CA ALA A 246 -12.55 14.37 14.39
C ALA A 246 -12.44 12.96 15.01
N GLY A 247 -13.12 11.98 14.42
CA GLY A 247 -13.07 10.59 14.87
C GLY A 247 -11.67 10.00 14.74
N LEU A 248 -11.04 10.21 13.58
CA LEU A 248 -9.69 9.74 13.32
C LEU A 248 -8.66 10.47 14.20
N THR A 249 -8.81 11.79 14.37
CA THR A 249 -7.89 12.57 15.21
C THR A 249 -7.95 12.10 16.65
N ALA A 250 -9.14 11.94 17.21
CA ALA A 250 -9.32 11.38 18.57
C ALA A 250 -8.71 9.98 18.71
N MET A 251 -8.88 9.13 17.69
CA MET A 251 -8.30 7.79 17.68
C MET A 251 -6.77 7.80 17.64
N LYS A 252 -6.17 8.65 16.77
CA LYS A 252 -4.71 8.84 16.73
C LYS A 252 -4.18 9.33 18.08
N GLU A 253 -4.83 10.30 18.70
CA GLU A 253 -4.46 10.84 20.01
C GLU A 253 -4.51 9.76 21.11
N ALA A 254 -5.59 9.01 21.21
CA ALA A 254 -5.76 7.96 22.22
C ALA A 254 -4.76 6.81 22.04
N VAL A 255 -4.54 6.34 20.80
CA VAL A 255 -3.58 5.26 20.52
C VAL A 255 -2.15 5.73 20.73
N SER A 256 -1.81 6.95 20.30
CA SER A 256 -0.49 7.56 20.53
C SER A 256 -0.17 7.62 22.01
N GLU A 257 -1.10 8.15 22.83
CA GLU A 257 -0.90 8.27 24.28
C GLU A 257 -0.88 6.91 24.98
N THR A 258 -1.68 5.95 24.52
CA THR A 258 -1.69 4.58 25.05
C THR A 258 -0.34 3.89 24.87
N LEU A 259 0.25 3.98 23.66
CA LEU A 259 1.52 3.31 23.33
C LEU A 259 2.76 4.14 23.69
N GLY A 260 2.62 5.46 23.91
CA GLY A 260 3.75 6.38 24.05
C GLY A 260 4.51 6.59 22.72
N LEU A 261 3.84 6.42 21.57
CA LEU A 261 4.40 6.59 20.24
C LEU A 261 3.74 7.76 19.52
N GLU A 262 4.53 8.61 18.90
CA GLU A 262 4.01 9.61 17.97
C GLU A 262 3.66 8.93 16.64
N LEU A 263 2.42 9.07 16.19
CA LEU A 263 1.93 8.46 14.97
C LEU A 263 2.16 9.38 13.77
N ASN A 264 2.80 8.85 12.72
CA ASN A 264 3.03 9.56 11.45
C ASN A 264 1.79 9.53 10.57
N TYR A 265 1.30 8.33 10.30
CA TYR A 265 0.24 8.08 9.34
C TYR A 265 -0.84 7.19 9.92
N TYR A 266 -1.95 7.10 9.19
CA TYR A 266 -2.93 6.04 9.36
C TYR A 266 -3.23 5.35 8.04
N ALA A 267 -3.71 4.12 8.12
CA ALA A 267 -4.39 3.41 7.06
C ALA A 267 -5.64 2.75 7.64
N MET A 268 -6.78 3.06 7.07
CA MET A 268 -8.07 2.52 7.47
C MET A 268 -8.68 1.75 6.30
N VAL A 269 -9.12 0.52 6.57
CA VAL A 269 -9.67 -0.38 5.56
C VAL A 269 -10.96 -0.98 6.10
N ASP A 270 -12.01 -0.98 5.30
CA ASP A 270 -13.25 -1.70 5.62
C ASP A 270 -13.18 -3.18 5.19
N LEU A 271 -14.25 -3.92 5.48
CA LEU A 271 -14.30 -5.36 5.18
C LEU A 271 -14.22 -5.65 3.67
N ALA A 272 -14.88 -4.82 2.85
CA ALA A 272 -14.89 -5.00 1.39
C ALA A 272 -13.52 -4.66 0.79
N GLY A 273 -12.88 -3.59 1.27
CA GLY A 273 -11.53 -3.20 0.88
C GLY A 273 -10.49 -4.23 1.26
N PHE A 274 -10.61 -4.82 2.44
CA PHE A 274 -9.74 -5.91 2.85
C PHE A 274 -9.84 -7.12 1.91
N GLN A 275 -11.06 -7.57 1.57
CA GLN A 275 -11.26 -8.65 0.61
C GLN A 275 -10.59 -8.34 -0.73
N LYS A 276 -10.89 -7.18 -1.30
CA LYS A 276 -10.34 -6.75 -2.59
C LYS A 276 -8.80 -6.63 -2.56
N LEU A 277 -8.23 -6.15 -1.45
CA LEU A 277 -6.78 -6.09 -1.28
C LEU A 277 -6.14 -7.48 -1.34
N VAL A 278 -6.70 -8.44 -0.60
CA VAL A 278 -6.21 -9.81 -0.61
C VAL A 278 -6.38 -10.47 -1.99
N ASP A 279 -7.52 -10.27 -2.65
CA ASP A 279 -7.78 -10.78 -4.00
C ASP A 279 -6.83 -10.15 -5.04
N ALA A 280 -6.55 -8.85 -4.92
CA ALA A 280 -5.57 -8.16 -5.77
C ALA A 280 -4.14 -8.70 -5.59
N MET A 281 -3.80 -9.16 -4.40
CA MET A 281 -2.53 -9.87 -4.14
C MET A 281 -2.49 -11.28 -4.73
N GLY A 282 -3.61 -11.82 -5.17
CA GLY A 282 -3.76 -13.20 -5.62
C GLY A 282 -4.03 -14.17 -4.49
N GLY A 283 -4.60 -13.70 -3.38
CA GLY A 283 -4.81 -14.44 -2.14
C GLY A 283 -3.58 -14.44 -1.24
N ILE A 284 -3.70 -15.09 -0.08
CA ILE A 284 -2.61 -15.31 0.88
C ILE A 284 -2.52 -16.79 1.26
N ASN A 285 -1.31 -17.25 1.57
CA ASN A 285 -1.09 -18.60 2.05
C ASN A 285 -0.62 -18.55 3.51
N LEU A 286 -1.22 -19.39 4.37
CA LEU A 286 -0.82 -19.51 5.76
C LEU A 286 -1.13 -20.90 6.33
N ASP A 287 -0.48 -21.24 7.43
CA ASP A 287 -0.74 -22.50 8.13
C ASP A 287 -1.94 -22.32 9.07
N ILE A 288 -2.92 -23.21 9.00
CA ILE A 288 -4.13 -23.22 9.82
C ILE A 288 -4.13 -24.47 10.67
N GLY A 289 -4.06 -24.31 11.99
CA GLY A 289 -3.98 -25.47 12.90
C GLY A 289 -5.34 -25.94 13.41
N LYS A 290 -6.37 -25.07 13.40
CA LYS A 290 -7.73 -25.37 13.84
C LYS A 290 -8.73 -24.84 12.82
N ARG A 291 -9.79 -25.58 12.54
CA ARG A 291 -10.85 -25.09 11.66
C ARG A 291 -11.48 -23.81 12.20
N VAL A 292 -11.82 -22.88 11.32
CA VAL A 292 -12.38 -21.58 11.64
C VAL A 292 -13.76 -21.45 11.01
N PRO A 293 -14.82 -21.13 11.78
CA PRO A 293 -16.18 -21.06 11.27
C PRO A 293 -16.39 -19.80 10.40
N ILE A 294 -17.16 -19.97 9.34
CA ILE A 294 -17.70 -18.92 8.49
C ILE A 294 -19.14 -18.69 8.88
N GLY A 295 -19.46 -17.48 9.38
CA GLY A 295 -20.74 -17.19 10.03
C GLY A 295 -20.66 -17.29 11.55
N GLY A 296 -21.78 -17.44 12.22
CA GLY A 296 -21.91 -17.84 13.62
C GLY A 296 -22.11 -16.72 14.65
N VAL A 297 -21.73 -15.47 14.41
CA VAL A 297 -22.00 -14.36 15.33
C VAL A 297 -23.26 -13.62 14.88
N GLY A 298 -24.38 -13.91 15.51
CA GLY A 298 -25.69 -13.38 15.13
C GLY A 298 -26.28 -14.02 13.86
N SER A 299 -25.64 -15.07 13.32
CA SER A 299 -26.08 -15.84 12.16
C SER A 299 -25.70 -17.32 12.33
N GLU A 300 -26.22 -18.21 11.47
CA GLU A 300 -25.79 -19.59 11.44
C GLU A 300 -24.36 -19.71 10.91
N ILE A 301 -23.63 -20.75 11.39
CA ILE A 301 -22.36 -21.18 10.76
C ILE A 301 -22.76 -21.97 9.51
N TYR A 302 -22.32 -21.51 8.34
CA TYR A 302 -22.70 -22.11 7.07
C TYR A 302 -21.53 -22.73 6.32
N ASP A 303 -20.29 -22.47 6.76
CA ASP A 303 -19.09 -23.08 6.18
C ASP A 303 -17.92 -23.04 7.18
N TRP A 304 -16.80 -23.67 6.83
CA TRP A 304 -15.59 -23.77 7.65
C TRP A 304 -14.33 -23.62 6.80
N ILE A 305 -13.35 -22.92 7.35
CA ILE A 305 -11.99 -22.92 6.84
C ILE A 305 -11.26 -24.06 7.53
N GLU A 306 -10.87 -25.07 6.77
CA GLU A 306 -10.28 -26.30 7.32
C GLU A 306 -8.80 -26.12 7.67
N PRO A 307 -8.28 -26.86 8.69
CA PRO A 307 -6.88 -26.82 9.05
C PRO A 307 -6.00 -27.43 7.96
N GLY A 308 -4.78 -26.90 7.84
CA GLY A 308 -3.80 -27.38 6.87
C GLY A 308 -2.53 -26.55 6.87
N THR A 309 -1.51 -27.05 6.18
CA THR A 309 -0.26 -26.32 5.95
C THR A 309 -0.30 -25.62 4.59
N ASN A 310 0.15 -24.38 4.54
CA ASN A 310 0.16 -23.56 3.32
C ASN A 310 -1.22 -23.45 2.64
N VAL A 311 -2.27 -23.29 3.44
CA VAL A 311 -3.65 -23.15 2.94
C VAL A 311 -3.79 -21.83 2.21
N HIS A 312 -4.28 -21.90 0.98
CA HIS A 312 -4.57 -20.71 0.20
C HIS A 312 -5.93 -20.12 0.58
N LEU A 313 -5.93 -18.83 0.93
CA LEU A 313 -7.13 -18.06 1.24
C LEU A 313 -7.27 -16.91 0.23
N ASP A 314 -8.41 -16.85 -0.46
CA ASP A 314 -8.83 -15.67 -1.19
C ASP A 314 -9.29 -14.56 -0.21
N GLY A 315 -9.72 -13.40 -0.72
CA GLY A 315 -10.13 -12.29 0.11
C GLY A 315 -11.29 -12.61 1.05
N TYR A 316 -12.24 -13.41 0.58
CA TYR A 316 -13.40 -13.81 1.38
C TYR A 316 -12.98 -14.72 2.56
N HIS A 317 -12.23 -15.76 2.30
CA HIS A 317 -11.78 -16.70 3.33
C HIS A 317 -10.77 -16.06 4.29
N ALA A 318 -9.87 -15.20 3.77
CA ALA A 318 -8.93 -14.43 4.61
C ALA A 318 -9.67 -13.47 5.56
N LEU A 319 -10.74 -12.81 5.07
CA LEU A 319 -11.57 -11.96 5.93
C LEU A 319 -12.24 -12.77 7.04
N TRP A 320 -12.88 -13.91 6.70
CA TRP A 320 -13.51 -14.75 7.71
C TRP A 320 -12.51 -15.33 8.70
N PHE A 321 -11.32 -15.74 8.25
CA PHE A 321 -10.24 -16.17 9.13
C PHE A 321 -9.85 -15.07 10.14
N ALA A 322 -9.78 -13.80 9.69
CA ALA A 322 -9.40 -12.66 10.52
C ALA A 322 -10.53 -12.17 11.46
N ARG A 323 -11.82 -12.38 11.11
CA ARG A 323 -12.97 -11.78 11.85
C ARG A 323 -13.77 -12.76 12.68
N SER A 324 -13.74 -14.06 12.38
CA SER A 324 -14.59 -15.07 13.05
C SER A 324 -14.38 -15.09 14.58
N ARG A 325 -15.48 -15.25 15.32
CA ARG A 325 -15.51 -15.36 16.79
C ARG A 325 -16.46 -16.44 17.29
N ALA A 326 -17.09 -17.18 16.38
CA ALA A 326 -18.17 -18.08 16.73
C ALA A 326 -17.75 -19.24 17.68
N ASP A 327 -16.47 -19.66 17.61
CA ASP A 327 -15.88 -20.70 18.44
C ASP A 327 -14.60 -20.23 19.18
N SER A 328 -14.40 -18.90 19.28
CA SER A 328 -13.18 -18.31 19.81
C SER A 328 -13.45 -16.96 20.50
N ASP A 329 -12.50 -16.51 21.30
CA ASP A 329 -12.55 -15.21 21.94
C ASP A 329 -11.95 -14.08 21.06
N ASP A 330 -12.01 -12.86 21.58
CA ASP A 330 -11.49 -11.67 20.90
C ASP A 330 -9.96 -11.70 20.75
N TYR A 331 -9.24 -12.35 21.64
CA TYR A 331 -7.79 -12.43 21.65
C TYR A 331 -7.27 -13.47 20.63
N GLU A 332 -8.00 -14.57 20.46
CA GLU A 332 -7.73 -15.53 19.39
C GLU A 332 -7.92 -14.88 18.02
N ARG A 333 -8.96 -14.05 17.86
CA ARG A 333 -9.16 -13.24 16.66
C ARG A 333 -7.96 -12.30 16.40
N MET A 334 -7.48 -11.58 17.41
CA MET A 334 -6.29 -10.72 17.28
C MET A 334 -5.06 -11.50 16.83
N THR A 335 -4.90 -12.73 17.32
CA THR A 335 -3.79 -13.61 16.90
C THR A 335 -3.93 -14.01 15.43
N ARG A 336 -5.14 -14.36 14.96
CA ARG A 336 -5.40 -14.64 13.54
C ARG A 336 -5.15 -13.42 12.64
N GLN A 337 -5.58 -12.23 13.07
CA GLN A 337 -5.29 -10.98 12.35
C GLN A 337 -3.79 -10.75 12.17
N LYS A 338 -3.02 -11.04 13.21
CA LYS A 338 -1.57 -10.98 13.18
C LYS A 338 -0.96 -11.96 12.15
N CYS A 339 -1.46 -13.21 12.11
CA CYS A 339 -1.02 -14.18 11.11
C CYS A 339 -1.33 -13.71 9.68
N VAL A 340 -2.51 -13.16 9.46
CA VAL A 340 -2.91 -12.60 8.15
C VAL A 340 -2.00 -11.42 7.77
N MET A 341 -1.77 -10.46 8.67
CA MET A 341 -0.88 -9.32 8.39
C MET A 341 0.55 -9.77 8.06
N ALA A 342 1.08 -10.76 8.80
CA ALA A 342 2.40 -11.32 8.54
C ALA A 342 2.47 -12.05 7.18
N ALA A 343 1.41 -12.81 6.82
CA ALA A 343 1.31 -13.48 5.53
C ALA A 343 1.23 -12.46 4.38
N MET A 344 0.39 -11.43 4.51
CA MET A 344 0.29 -10.34 3.54
C MET A 344 1.64 -9.65 3.34
N ALA A 345 2.31 -9.23 4.41
CA ALA A 345 3.59 -8.54 4.33
C ALA A 345 4.70 -9.37 3.65
N LYS A 346 4.72 -10.70 3.89
CA LYS A 346 5.69 -11.60 3.26
C LYS A 346 5.37 -11.89 1.80
N GLN A 347 4.10 -11.97 1.43
CA GLN A 347 3.66 -12.40 0.10
C GLN A 347 3.40 -11.22 -0.83
N LEU A 348 3.29 -10.00 -0.29
CA LEU A 348 3.15 -8.78 -1.07
C LEU A 348 4.32 -8.66 -2.06
N ASP A 349 4.01 -8.82 -3.35
CA ASP A 349 4.96 -8.56 -4.42
C ASP A 349 4.73 -7.16 -5.00
N PRO A 350 5.71 -6.26 -4.92
CA PRO A 350 5.55 -4.89 -5.40
C PRO A 350 5.17 -4.80 -6.89
N GLY A 351 5.63 -5.75 -7.71
CA GLY A 351 5.25 -5.83 -9.12
C GLY A 351 3.78 -6.19 -9.32
N THR A 352 3.29 -7.17 -8.57
CA THR A 352 1.87 -7.57 -8.58
C THR A 352 0.98 -6.46 -8.04
N VAL A 353 1.39 -5.79 -6.96
CA VAL A 353 0.65 -4.64 -6.42
C VAL A 353 0.58 -3.52 -7.46
N ALA A 354 1.70 -3.18 -8.12
CA ALA A 354 1.72 -2.13 -9.14
C ALA A 354 0.80 -2.44 -10.34
N THR A 355 0.74 -3.71 -10.78
CA THR A 355 -0.09 -4.12 -11.93
C THR A 355 -1.57 -4.26 -11.57
N ARG A 356 -1.90 -4.67 -10.35
CA ARG A 356 -3.29 -4.83 -9.86
C ARG A 356 -3.78 -3.63 -9.03
N PHE A 357 -2.92 -2.66 -8.84
CA PHE A 357 -3.26 -1.44 -8.10
C PHE A 357 -4.38 -0.64 -8.77
N VAL A 358 -4.52 -0.77 -10.09
CA VAL A 358 -5.63 -0.20 -10.85
C VAL A 358 -6.96 -0.79 -10.37
N ASP A 359 -7.03 -2.13 -10.27
CA ASP A 359 -8.23 -2.83 -9.82
C ASP A 359 -8.57 -2.47 -8.37
N LEU A 360 -7.54 -2.28 -7.53
CA LEU A 360 -7.69 -1.88 -6.14
C LEU A 360 -8.15 -0.42 -6.01
N ALA A 361 -7.59 0.48 -6.83
CA ALA A 361 -7.95 1.89 -6.84
C ALA A 361 -9.35 2.13 -7.44
N GLU A 362 -9.76 1.36 -8.45
CA GLU A 362 -11.13 1.37 -9.00
C GLU A 362 -12.18 0.87 -8.00
N ALA A 363 -11.75 0.05 -7.03
CA ALA A 363 -12.63 -0.41 -5.96
C ALA A 363 -13.11 0.72 -5.03
N GLY A 364 -12.47 1.87 -5.08
CA GLY A 364 -12.97 3.14 -4.57
C GLY A 364 -12.33 3.64 -3.28
N SER A 365 -12.29 4.95 -3.14
CA SER A 365 -11.90 5.72 -1.95
C SER A 365 -12.78 5.44 -0.72
N ASP A 366 -13.94 4.78 -0.91
CA ASP A 366 -14.87 4.48 0.18
C ASP A 366 -14.42 3.31 1.05
N ILE A 367 -13.54 2.44 0.53
CA ILE A 367 -13.11 1.20 1.19
C ILE A 367 -11.70 1.25 1.81
N ALA A 368 -10.89 2.23 1.42
CA ALA A 368 -9.57 2.45 2.04
C ALA A 368 -9.26 3.94 2.12
N ARG A 369 -8.78 4.40 3.28
CA ARG A 369 -8.43 5.80 3.53
C ARG A 369 -7.10 5.89 4.24
N THR A 370 -6.25 6.84 3.83
CA THR A 370 -4.96 7.12 4.48
C THR A 370 -4.58 8.60 4.36
N ASP A 371 -3.79 9.10 5.31
CA ASP A 371 -3.16 10.42 5.25
C ASP A 371 -1.72 10.37 4.73
N VAL A 372 -1.28 9.24 4.19
CA VAL A 372 -0.02 9.14 3.43
C VAL A 372 -0.15 9.97 2.16
N GLY A 373 0.81 10.85 1.91
CA GLY A 373 0.87 11.59 0.66
C GLY A 373 1.39 10.73 -0.50
N THR A 374 0.89 10.97 -1.71
CA THR A 374 1.34 10.26 -2.92
C THR A 374 2.84 10.45 -3.19
N ASP A 375 3.44 11.54 -2.72
CA ASP A 375 4.87 11.84 -2.77
C ASP A 375 5.70 10.94 -1.86
N ARG A 376 5.11 10.35 -0.80
CA ARG A 376 5.77 9.46 0.17
C ARG A 376 5.64 7.99 -0.17
N LEU A 377 4.72 7.63 -1.06
CA LEU A 377 4.51 6.23 -1.46
C LEU A 377 5.79 5.53 -1.92
N PRO A 378 6.64 6.13 -2.79
CA PRO A 378 7.86 5.45 -3.24
C PRO A 378 8.81 5.10 -2.09
N GLU A 379 8.95 5.99 -1.10
CA GLU A 379 9.79 5.77 0.09
C GLU A 379 9.25 4.63 0.94
N LEU A 380 7.94 4.65 1.26
CA LEU A 380 7.31 3.61 2.07
C LEU A 380 7.31 2.24 1.36
N VAL A 381 7.13 2.22 0.04
CA VAL A 381 7.23 1.00 -0.77
C VAL A 381 8.66 0.45 -0.74
N GLU A 382 9.68 1.32 -0.85
CA GLU A 382 11.08 0.90 -0.76
C GLU A 382 11.40 0.32 0.62
N LEU A 383 10.91 0.94 1.70
CA LEU A 383 11.03 0.40 3.06
C LEU A 383 10.33 -0.95 3.22
N ALA A 384 9.13 -1.11 2.67
CA ALA A 384 8.41 -2.37 2.68
C ALA A 384 9.19 -3.47 1.93
N ILE A 385 9.82 -3.14 0.81
CA ILE A 385 10.67 -4.08 0.05
C ILE A 385 11.90 -4.49 0.87
N ARG A 386 12.59 -3.55 1.51
CA ARG A 386 13.74 -3.84 2.38
C ARG A 386 13.33 -4.70 3.57
N GLY A 387 12.23 -4.35 4.24
CA GLY A 387 11.73 -5.06 5.41
C GLY A 387 11.13 -6.44 5.11
N LYS A 388 10.77 -6.73 3.85
CA LYS A 388 10.11 -7.99 3.46
C LYS A 388 10.90 -9.25 3.85
N ALA A 389 12.23 -9.19 3.76
CA ALA A 389 13.11 -10.31 4.12
C ALA A 389 13.34 -10.44 5.63
N LEU A 390 12.98 -9.42 6.40
CA LEU A 390 13.20 -9.36 7.84
C LEU A 390 12.01 -9.98 8.60
N PRO A 391 12.24 -10.58 9.77
CA PRO A 391 11.14 -11.05 10.61
C PRO A 391 10.32 -9.88 11.13
N ILE A 392 9.00 -10.01 11.05
CA ILE A 392 8.07 -9.06 11.67
C ILE A 392 7.89 -9.49 13.12
N GLU A 393 8.24 -8.62 14.04
CA GLU A 393 7.96 -8.78 15.45
C GLU A 393 6.59 -8.24 15.78
N SER A 394 5.89 -8.82 16.77
CA SER A 394 4.58 -8.29 17.15
C SER A 394 4.22 -8.58 18.59
N VAL A 395 3.59 -7.61 19.24
CA VAL A 395 3.08 -7.68 20.59
C VAL A 395 1.58 -7.39 20.58
N ASN A 396 0.78 -8.30 21.14
CA ASN A 396 -0.63 -8.04 21.42
C ASN A 396 -0.79 -7.67 22.91
N PHE A 397 -1.37 -6.50 23.16
CA PHE A 397 -1.69 -6.06 24.53
C PHE A 397 -2.99 -6.69 25.01
N ALA A 398 -2.90 -7.99 25.34
CA ALA A 398 -4.00 -8.84 25.75
C ALA A 398 -3.59 -9.70 26.95
N PRO A 399 -4.51 -10.35 27.68
CA PRO A 399 -4.15 -11.30 28.72
C PRO A 399 -3.22 -12.42 28.21
N PRO A 400 -2.23 -12.84 28.95
CA PRO A 400 -1.93 -12.47 30.35
C PRO A 400 -1.10 -11.19 30.52
N LEU A 401 -0.63 -10.53 29.43
CA LEU A 401 0.26 -9.36 29.50
C LEU A 401 -0.42 -8.18 30.20
N ILE A 402 -1.66 -7.86 29.81
CA ILE A 402 -2.47 -6.81 30.44
C ILE A 402 -3.91 -7.28 30.67
N ARG A 403 -4.62 -6.61 31.59
CA ARG A 403 -6.07 -6.73 31.73
C ARG A 403 -6.75 -5.58 30.99
N THR A 404 -7.61 -5.85 30.03
CA THR A 404 -8.27 -4.83 29.20
C THR A 404 -9.25 -3.94 29.97
N SER A 405 -9.86 -4.47 31.05
CA SER A 405 -10.76 -3.70 31.93
C SER A 405 -10.04 -2.76 32.91
N SER A 406 -8.75 -3.03 33.20
CA SER A 406 -7.90 -2.21 34.06
C SER A 406 -6.45 -2.26 33.56
N PRO A 407 -6.18 -1.64 32.41
CA PRO A 407 -4.87 -1.70 31.78
C PRO A 407 -3.82 -0.90 32.57
N ASP A 408 -2.61 -1.45 32.63
CA ASP A 408 -1.42 -0.72 33.08
C ASP A 408 -0.74 -0.06 31.87
N PHE A 409 -1.02 1.22 31.67
CA PHE A 409 -0.45 1.99 30.56
C PHE A 409 1.05 2.20 30.70
N THR A 410 1.61 2.17 31.92
CA THR A 410 3.05 2.24 32.15
C THR A 410 3.73 0.97 31.64
N LEU A 411 3.13 -0.20 31.94
CA LEU A 411 3.60 -1.49 31.42
C LEU A 411 3.51 -1.52 29.88
N ILE A 412 2.42 -1.04 29.31
CA ILE A 412 2.25 -0.98 27.85
C ILE A 412 3.38 -0.18 27.21
N ARG A 413 3.61 1.06 27.65
CA ARG A 413 4.64 1.96 27.10
C ARG A 413 6.05 1.40 27.28
N ARG A 414 6.33 0.80 28.43
CA ARG A 414 7.61 0.13 28.69
C ARG A 414 7.82 -1.02 27.72
N THR A 415 6.83 -1.90 27.54
CA THR A 415 6.89 -3.03 26.61
C THR A 415 7.11 -2.55 25.16
N VAL A 416 6.46 -1.46 24.75
CA VAL A 416 6.70 -0.85 23.44
C VAL A 416 8.15 -0.45 23.27
N THR A 417 8.71 0.28 24.26
CA THR A 417 10.11 0.74 24.22
C THR A 417 11.08 -0.44 24.17
N GLU A 418 10.93 -1.40 25.07
CA GLU A 418 11.78 -2.60 25.16
C GLU A 418 11.75 -3.42 23.87
N THR A 419 10.56 -3.55 23.23
CA THR A 419 10.44 -4.31 21.97
C THR A 419 11.12 -3.58 20.82
N ILE A 420 10.98 -2.26 20.72
CA ILE A 420 11.65 -1.46 19.69
C ILE A 420 13.18 -1.54 19.85
N GLU A 421 13.68 -1.34 21.07
CA GLU A 421 15.12 -1.42 21.37
C GLU A 421 15.68 -2.81 21.05
N ALA A 422 14.96 -3.89 21.40
CA ALA A 422 15.36 -5.25 21.07
C ALA A 422 15.39 -5.49 19.54
N SER A 423 14.43 -4.93 18.82
CA SER A 423 14.36 -4.97 17.35
C SER A 423 15.57 -4.27 16.72
N GLU A 424 15.96 -3.11 17.21
CA GLU A 424 17.12 -2.34 16.75
C GLU A 424 18.46 -3.03 17.07
N ALA A 425 18.58 -3.64 18.25
CA ALA A 425 19.76 -4.41 18.63
C ALA A 425 19.99 -5.64 17.72
N ASN A 426 18.91 -6.25 17.24
CA ASN A 426 18.99 -7.35 16.27
C ASN A 426 19.57 -6.90 14.93
N ASP A 427 19.32 -5.65 14.48
CA ASP A 427 19.90 -5.09 13.27
C ASP A 427 21.39 -4.78 13.42
N ALA A 428 21.80 -4.22 14.55
CA ALA A 428 23.20 -3.93 14.86
C ALA A 428 24.07 -5.20 14.89
N SER A 429 23.49 -6.33 15.33
CA SER A 429 24.19 -7.62 15.36
C SER A 429 24.24 -8.34 14.01
N ALA A 430 23.36 -8.01 13.07
CA ALA A 430 23.28 -8.58 11.73
C ALA A 430 24.17 -7.83 10.70
N ALA A 431 24.66 -6.64 11.02
CA ALA A 431 25.59 -5.90 10.16
C ALA A 431 26.91 -6.68 10.06
N PRO A 432 27.46 -6.96 8.84
CA PRO A 432 28.72 -7.66 8.69
C PRO A 432 29.82 -6.85 9.37
N ALA A 433 30.51 -7.47 10.33
CA ALA A 433 31.68 -6.90 10.95
C ALA A 433 32.67 -6.45 9.86
N SER A 434 32.82 -5.16 9.69
CA SER A 434 33.83 -4.60 8.79
C SER A 434 35.20 -5.16 9.20
N SER A 435 35.82 -5.88 8.29
CA SER A 435 37.11 -6.54 8.40
C SER A 435 38.20 -5.59 8.88
N GLY A 436 38.48 -5.64 10.17
CA GLY A 436 39.72 -5.17 10.76
C GLY A 436 40.37 -6.37 11.42
N ALA A 437 41.17 -7.10 10.70
CA ALA A 437 41.95 -8.16 11.27
C ALA A 437 43.07 -7.60 12.14
N PRO A 438 43.30 -8.14 13.35
CA PRO A 438 44.64 -8.33 13.85
C PRO A 438 44.98 -9.81 13.95
N THR A 439 46.18 -10.10 13.46
CA THR A 439 46.90 -11.38 13.46
C THR A 439 46.95 -12.05 14.82
N PRO A 440 46.82 -13.38 14.93
CA PRO A 440 46.90 -14.08 16.19
C PRO A 440 48.36 -14.29 16.60
N THR A 441 48.69 -13.85 17.81
CA THR A 441 49.90 -14.29 18.52
C THR A 441 49.52 -15.37 19.53
N SER A 442 50.06 -16.53 19.28
CA SER A 442 49.97 -17.72 20.13
C SER A 442 50.71 -17.53 21.46
N ALA A 443 50.08 -17.83 22.60
CA ALA A 443 50.77 -18.33 23.79
C ALA A 443 49.80 -19.19 24.62
N SER A 444 50.19 -20.44 24.73
CA SER A 444 49.64 -21.45 25.61
C SER A 444 49.97 -21.17 27.06
N THR A 445 49.10 -21.50 28.00
CA THR A 445 49.36 -22.37 29.16
C THR A 445 48.11 -22.57 30.02
N ASP A 446 47.90 -23.78 30.40
CA ASP A 446 46.87 -24.40 31.25
C ASP A 446 47.17 -24.26 32.77
N PRO A 447 46.47 -24.94 33.65
CA PRO A 447 45.27 -24.52 34.42
C PRO A 447 45.50 -24.47 35.95
N SER A 448 44.57 -23.93 36.72
CA SER A 448 44.23 -24.53 38.04
C SER A 448 43.29 -23.70 38.92
N SER A 449 42.27 -24.35 39.41
CA SER A 449 41.69 -24.32 40.77
C SER A 449 40.74 -23.17 41.21
N ALA A 450 39.57 -23.68 41.59
CA ALA A 450 38.78 -23.40 42.82
C ALA A 450 37.85 -22.19 42.95
N SER A 451 36.60 -22.59 43.09
CA SER A 451 35.40 -21.95 43.73
C SER A 451 35.68 -21.39 45.15
N PRO A 452 34.76 -20.62 45.80
CA PRO A 452 33.31 -20.53 45.67
C PRO A 452 32.66 -19.13 45.78
N ALA A 453 31.34 -19.11 45.57
CA ALA A 453 30.37 -18.01 45.57
C ALA A 453 30.33 -17.14 46.87
N PRO A 454 29.65 -15.97 46.73
CA PRO A 454 28.41 -15.85 47.48
C PRO A 454 27.23 -15.18 46.70
N THR A 455 26.11 -15.74 46.95
CA THR A 455 24.71 -15.30 46.89
C THR A 455 24.45 -13.79 46.77
N GLY A 456 23.90 -13.39 45.61
CA GLY A 456 23.21 -12.15 45.42
C GLY A 456 21.89 -12.43 44.69
N ARG A 457 20.79 -11.99 45.26
CA ARG A 457 19.40 -12.16 44.78
C ARG A 457 19.27 -11.71 43.34
N ALA A 458 19.05 -12.64 42.45
CA ALA A 458 18.73 -12.39 41.05
C ALA A 458 17.25 -12.01 40.93
N SER A 459 16.98 -10.80 40.47
CA SER A 459 15.73 -10.45 39.81
C SER A 459 15.59 -11.34 38.56
N SER A 460 14.50 -12.10 38.52
CA SER A 460 14.20 -13.00 37.39
C SER A 460 14.14 -12.22 36.09
N PRO A 461 14.86 -12.62 35.05
CA PRO A 461 14.63 -12.10 33.70
C PRO A 461 13.30 -12.65 33.16
N LEU A 462 12.51 -11.77 32.60
CA LEU A 462 11.35 -12.13 31.78
C LEU A 462 11.75 -13.21 30.74
N PRO A 463 10.88 -14.15 30.43
CA PRO A 463 11.23 -15.30 29.57
C PRO A 463 11.61 -14.86 28.15
N ARG A 464 12.87 -15.05 27.80
CA ARG A 464 13.47 -14.88 26.45
C ARG A 464 12.81 -15.72 25.33
N SER A 465 11.64 -16.28 25.56
CA SER A 465 11.04 -17.31 24.69
C SER A 465 9.92 -16.81 23.78
N GLU A 466 9.48 -15.57 23.87
CA GLU A 466 8.37 -15.07 23.02
C GLU A 466 8.81 -14.47 21.68
N GLU A 467 10.03 -13.98 21.56
CA GLU A 467 10.52 -13.26 20.38
C GLU A 467 10.73 -14.11 19.10
N ARG A 468 10.82 -15.43 19.24
CA ARG A 468 10.96 -16.35 18.07
C ARG A 468 9.65 -16.94 17.57
N ARG A 469 8.50 -16.44 18.00
CA ARG A 469 7.23 -17.19 17.89
C ARG A 469 6.26 -16.79 16.80
N VAL A 470 6.36 -15.63 16.13
CA VAL A 470 5.32 -15.28 15.13
C VAL A 470 5.21 -16.31 14.00
N GLY A 471 6.34 -16.81 13.50
CA GLY A 471 6.36 -17.92 12.55
C GLY A 471 6.03 -19.30 13.15
N LYS A 472 6.23 -19.45 14.49
CA LYS A 472 5.90 -20.69 15.21
C LYS A 472 4.50 -20.66 15.85
N GLU A 473 3.99 -19.49 16.23
CA GLU A 473 2.63 -19.35 16.78
C GLU A 473 1.58 -19.57 15.70
N CYS A 474 1.84 -19.10 14.47
CA CYS A 474 0.98 -19.43 13.33
C CYS A 474 1.09 -20.91 12.94
N ARG A 475 2.13 -21.66 13.37
CA ARG A 475 2.31 -23.10 13.13
C ARG A 475 1.91 -24.01 14.29
N SER A 476 1.96 -23.55 15.54
CA SER A 476 1.95 -24.43 16.72
C SER A 476 0.76 -24.27 17.67
N ARG A 477 -0.06 -23.25 17.53
CA ARG A 477 -1.23 -23.00 18.40
C ARG A 477 -2.59 -23.17 17.73
N TRP A 478 -2.60 -23.49 16.43
CA TRP A 478 -3.86 -23.66 15.68
C TRP A 478 -3.98 -25.03 15.09
#